data_0646b0a5eea598a7769dec2f6dc95192
#
_entry.id   0646b0a5eea598a7769dec2f6dc95192
#
_cell.length_a   1.000
_cell.length_b   1.000
_cell.length_c   1.000
_cell.angle_alpha   90.00
_cell.angle_beta   90.00
_cell.angle_gamma   90.00
#
_symmetry.space_group_name_H-M   'P 1'
#
loop_
_entity.id
_entity.type
_entity.pdbx_description
1 polymer ?
#
loop_
_entity_poly.entity_id
_entity_poly.type
_entity_poly.pdbx_seq_one_letter_code
_entity_poly.pdbx_strand_id
1 'polypeptide(L)'
;MRGRVAWLVAVVCLMFTGCSLFDGSYVHVVPHQEQESVGNMKIVSADNYRQLRSVVEGMVDYGAESGVINVADFDQSLVEKHMTAVAFHIRETYPIGAYAVEEITYEIGTNSGRPAIAVNISYRHSRIEIQKIRNVDTIDHAKTAIGDALKNLQANVVLEIQEYQEADFSQIVEDYAEANPEQVMETPHVVSAVYGTGNARVVELTFTYQNSRDSLRTMQDRVDDIFDSAALYVSSDASENQKLNQLYGFLMERFDYTQETSITPAYSLLNHGVGDSRAFAVVYAAMCRQAGLECLIVKGTRMGEPWTWNMVQNNGNYYHVDVLSSSVEGGFNKYLDDEMGGYVWDYSAYPVCDTVYIPPVEQYAQTETPEETAETTLPEETTENLE
;
A
#
# COMPACT_ATOMS: atom_id res chain seq x y z
N MET A 1 -70.30 -39.61 2.64
CA MET A 1 -69.31 -39.71 1.55
C MET A 1 -68.63 -38.38 1.17
N ARG A 2 -69.22 -37.23 1.48
CA ARG A 2 -68.67 -35.89 1.13
C ARG A 2 -67.41 -35.47 1.95
N GLY A 3 -67.22 -35.95 3.16
CA GLY A 3 -66.07 -35.54 3.98
C GLY A 3 -64.73 -36.25 3.69
N ARG A 4 -64.76 -37.46 3.13
CA ARG A 4 -63.54 -38.23 2.83
C ARG A 4 -62.85 -37.82 1.52
N VAL A 5 -63.65 -37.26 0.58
CA VAL A 5 -63.09 -36.74 -0.69
C VAL A 5 -62.42 -35.40 -0.49
N ALA A 6 -62.98 -34.55 0.43
CA ALA A 6 -62.36 -33.25 0.78
C ALA A 6 -61.01 -33.42 1.50
N TRP A 7 -60.85 -34.47 2.31
CA TRP A 7 -59.58 -34.73 3.00
C TRP A 7 -58.52 -35.31 2.08
N LEU A 8 -58.90 -36.14 1.08
CA LEU A 8 -57.99 -36.65 0.08
C LEU A 8 -57.50 -35.53 -0.88
N VAL A 9 -58.34 -34.59 -1.24
CA VAL A 9 -57.94 -33.44 -2.07
C VAL A 9 -57.00 -32.51 -1.30
N ALA A 10 -57.21 -32.29 0.03
CA ALA A 10 -56.33 -31.47 0.86
C ALA A 10 -54.95 -32.12 1.05
N VAL A 11 -54.84 -33.47 1.17
CA VAL A 11 -53.59 -34.21 1.26
C VAL A 11 -52.84 -34.19 -0.06
N VAL A 12 -53.54 -34.30 -1.22
CA VAL A 12 -52.90 -34.21 -2.52
C VAL A 12 -52.40 -32.79 -2.81
N CYS A 13 -53.14 -31.75 -2.40
CA CYS A 13 -52.66 -30.35 -2.55
C CYS A 13 -51.43 -30.08 -1.67
N LEU A 14 -51.30 -30.70 -0.49
CA LEU A 14 -50.10 -30.57 0.38
C LEU A 14 -48.87 -31.30 -0.20
N MET A 15 -49.07 -32.27 -1.06
CA MET A 15 -47.96 -32.96 -1.71
C MET A 15 -47.38 -32.18 -2.91
N PHE A 16 -48.11 -31.21 -3.46
CA PHE A 16 -47.62 -30.38 -4.56
C PHE A 16 -47.05 -29.02 -4.15
N THR A 17 -47.19 -28.64 -2.88
CA THR A 17 -46.59 -27.37 -2.38
C THR A 17 -45.20 -27.58 -1.74
N GLY A 18 -44.67 -28.81 -1.76
CA GLY A 18 -43.37 -29.14 -1.17
C GLY A 18 -42.13 -28.88 -2.04
N CYS A 19 -42.28 -28.37 -3.28
CA CYS A 19 -41.13 -28.18 -4.19
C CYS A 19 -40.67 -26.74 -4.41
N SER A 20 -41.20 -25.77 -3.70
CA SER A 20 -40.73 -24.38 -3.86
C SER A 20 -39.97 -23.78 -2.65
N LEU A 21 -39.66 -24.64 -1.65
CA LEU A 21 -38.82 -24.25 -0.50
C LEU A 21 -37.34 -24.60 -0.64
N PHE A 22 -36.93 -25.14 -1.79
CA PHE A 22 -35.54 -25.35 -2.20
C PHE A 22 -35.23 -24.58 -3.48
N ASP A 23 -35.61 -23.28 -3.53
CA ASP A 23 -34.97 -22.33 -4.41
C ASP A 23 -33.72 -21.79 -3.70
N GLY A 24 -32.92 -22.72 -3.17
CA GLY A 24 -31.51 -22.50 -2.98
C GLY A 24 -30.94 -22.40 -4.37
N SER A 25 -30.36 -21.27 -4.70
CA SER A 25 -29.44 -21.13 -5.80
C SER A 25 -28.56 -22.37 -5.82
N TYR A 26 -28.90 -23.31 -6.70
CA TYR A 26 -27.93 -24.31 -7.11
C TYR A 26 -26.75 -23.50 -7.62
N VAL A 27 -25.68 -23.45 -6.83
CA VAL A 27 -24.38 -23.23 -7.39
C VAL A 27 -24.36 -24.19 -8.58
N HIS A 28 -24.43 -23.66 -9.79
CA HIS A 28 -24.08 -24.41 -10.96
C HIS A 28 -22.69 -24.92 -10.63
N VAL A 29 -22.61 -26.19 -10.20
CA VAL A 29 -21.39 -26.94 -10.30
C VAL A 29 -21.14 -26.94 -11.79
N VAL A 30 -20.34 -26.00 -12.24
CA VAL A 30 -19.71 -26.06 -13.55
C VAL A 30 -19.16 -27.47 -13.56
N PRO A 31 -19.63 -28.37 -14.48
CA PRO A 31 -19.05 -29.67 -14.58
C PRO A 31 -17.57 -29.44 -14.61
N HIS A 32 -16.81 -30.14 -13.73
CA HIS A 32 -15.35 -30.03 -13.75
C HIS A 32 -14.99 -29.87 -15.22
N GLN A 33 -14.59 -28.65 -15.59
CA GLN A 33 -13.86 -28.52 -16.83
C GLN A 33 -12.79 -29.57 -16.61
N GLU A 34 -12.85 -30.61 -17.43
CA GLU A 34 -11.75 -31.55 -17.53
C GLU A 34 -10.54 -30.66 -17.44
N GLN A 35 -9.79 -30.87 -16.36
CA GLN A 35 -8.51 -30.24 -16.18
C GLN A 35 -7.94 -30.22 -17.58
N GLU A 36 -7.93 -29.03 -18.23
CA GLU A 36 -7.28 -28.95 -19.53
C GLU A 36 -5.95 -29.59 -19.23
N SER A 37 -5.83 -30.81 -19.68
CA SER A 37 -4.57 -31.52 -19.61
C SER A 37 -3.59 -30.47 -20.03
N VAL A 38 -2.53 -30.23 -19.26
CA VAL A 38 -1.42 -29.32 -19.60
C VAL A 38 -0.85 -29.84 -20.93
N GLY A 39 -1.76 -29.87 -21.92
CA GLY A 39 -1.64 -30.33 -23.26
C GLY A 39 -0.94 -29.25 -24.05
N ASN A 40 0.29 -29.50 -24.43
CA ASN A 40 1.19 -28.70 -25.22
C ASN A 40 1.90 -27.59 -24.43
N MET A 41 2.61 -27.96 -23.36
CA MET A 41 3.82 -27.21 -23.10
C MET A 41 4.68 -27.32 -24.38
N LYS A 42 4.79 -26.22 -25.11
CA LYS A 42 5.68 -26.07 -26.24
C LYS A 42 7.03 -26.60 -25.78
N ILE A 43 7.58 -27.65 -26.44
CA ILE A 43 8.91 -28.15 -26.10
C ILE A 43 9.83 -26.97 -26.13
N VAL A 44 10.29 -26.53 -24.96
CA VAL A 44 11.19 -25.38 -24.83
C VAL A 44 12.60 -25.92 -24.97
N SER A 45 13.47 -25.23 -25.69
CA SER A 45 14.87 -25.59 -25.85
C SER A 45 15.78 -24.69 -25.04
N ALA A 46 16.89 -25.24 -24.58
CA ALA A 46 17.97 -24.49 -23.93
C ALA A 46 19.33 -25.00 -24.45
N ASP A 47 20.17 -24.07 -24.91
CA ASP A 47 21.47 -24.38 -25.50
C ASP A 47 22.63 -24.02 -24.54
N ASN A 48 22.33 -23.31 -23.46
CA ASN A 48 23.30 -22.87 -22.45
C ASN A 48 22.66 -22.64 -21.08
N TYR A 49 23.50 -22.43 -20.06
CA TYR A 49 23.07 -22.22 -18.68
C TYR A 49 22.05 -21.10 -18.51
N ARG A 50 22.22 -19.95 -19.19
CA ARG A 50 21.29 -18.81 -19.05
C ARG A 50 19.90 -19.16 -19.57
N GLN A 51 19.81 -19.80 -20.74
CA GLN A 51 18.53 -20.23 -21.30
C GLN A 51 17.88 -21.32 -20.43
N LEU A 52 18.66 -22.31 -19.95
CA LEU A 52 18.15 -23.35 -19.05
C LEU A 52 17.56 -22.74 -17.77
N ARG A 53 18.26 -21.79 -17.17
CA ARG A 53 17.80 -21.05 -16.00
C ARG A 53 16.50 -20.29 -16.31
N SER A 54 16.46 -19.51 -17.39
CA SER A 54 15.28 -18.70 -17.77
C SER A 54 14.04 -19.59 -18.06
N VAL A 55 14.25 -20.78 -18.64
CA VAL A 55 13.14 -21.73 -18.86
C VAL A 55 12.57 -22.22 -17.55
N VAL A 56 13.42 -22.59 -16.58
CA VAL A 56 12.95 -23.09 -15.28
C VAL A 56 12.34 -21.94 -14.44
N GLU A 57 12.90 -20.73 -14.48
CA GLU A 57 12.29 -19.51 -13.90
C GLU A 57 10.88 -19.32 -14.45
N GLY A 58 10.71 -19.35 -15.78
CA GLY A 58 9.40 -19.22 -16.41
C GLY A 58 8.41 -20.34 -16.06
N MET A 59 8.90 -21.58 -15.81
CA MET A 59 8.05 -22.65 -15.27
C MET A 59 7.53 -22.31 -13.88
N VAL A 60 8.39 -21.78 -13.02
CA VAL A 60 8.04 -21.38 -11.65
C VAL A 60 7.05 -20.22 -11.65
N ASP A 61 7.26 -19.19 -12.47
CA ASP A 61 6.37 -18.02 -12.58
C ASP A 61 4.96 -18.42 -13.02
N TYR A 62 4.89 -19.42 -13.89
CA TYR A 62 3.61 -19.98 -14.32
C TYR A 62 3.00 -20.95 -13.30
N GLY A 63 3.77 -21.46 -12.33
CA GLY A 63 3.38 -22.53 -11.41
C GLY A 63 3.23 -23.86 -12.11
N ALA A 64 4.14 -24.19 -13.05
CA ALA A 64 4.12 -25.44 -13.78
C ALA A 64 4.74 -26.57 -12.94
N GLU A 65 4.00 -27.65 -12.73
CA GLU A 65 4.44 -28.81 -11.94
C GLU A 65 5.42 -29.72 -12.69
N SER A 66 5.42 -29.68 -14.03
CA SER A 66 6.32 -30.51 -14.85
C SER A 66 6.59 -29.85 -16.20
N GLY A 67 7.70 -30.23 -16.84
CA GLY A 67 8.06 -29.80 -18.17
C GLY A 67 9.17 -30.64 -18.78
N VAL A 68 9.32 -30.52 -20.12
CA VAL A 68 10.41 -31.18 -20.86
C VAL A 68 11.21 -30.13 -21.60
N ILE A 69 12.51 -30.08 -21.34
CA ILE A 69 13.44 -29.10 -21.92
C ILE A 69 14.35 -29.82 -22.90
N ASN A 70 14.33 -29.44 -24.19
CA ASN A 70 15.24 -29.98 -25.18
C ASN A 70 16.63 -29.36 -24.99
N VAL A 71 17.66 -30.19 -24.89
CA VAL A 71 19.04 -29.81 -24.68
C VAL A 71 19.98 -30.36 -25.74
N ALA A 72 19.47 -30.60 -26.96
CA ALA A 72 20.25 -31.21 -28.04
C ALA A 72 21.48 -30.39 -28.42
N ASP A 73 21.38 -29.08 -28.40
CA ASP A 73 22.46 -28.16 -28.74
C ASP A 73 23.29 -27.72 -27.51
N PHE A 74 23.01 -28.29 -26.35
CA PHE A 74 23.75 -28.08 -25.12
C PHE A 74 24.99 -28.99 -25.04
N ASP A 75 26.08 -28.52 -24.40
CA ASP A 75 27.19 -29.40 -24.07
C ASP A 75 26.74 -30.51 -23.08
N GLN A 76 26.61 -31.72 -23.59
CA GLN A 76 26.04 -32.83 -22.84
C GLN A 76 26.87 -33.20 -21.58
N SER A 77 28.16 -32.88 -21.56
CA SER A 77 29.02 -33.11 -20.37
C SER A 77 28.73 -32.12 -19.21
N LEU A 78 28.03 -31.02 -19.49
CA LEU A 78 27.73 -29.97 -18.53
C LEU A 78 26.25 -29.92 -18.11
N VAL A 79 25.37 -30.65 -18.80
CA VAL A 79 23.91 -30.61 -18.55
C VAL A 79 23.56 -30.85 -17.08
N GLU A 80 24.06 -31.96 -16.50
CA GLU A 80 23.77 -32.30 -15.10
C GLU A 80 24.26 -31.26 -14.11
N LYS A 81 25.50 -30.79 -14.29
CA LYS A 81 26.10 -29.74 -13.46
C LYS A 81 25.27 -28.46 -13.51
N HIS A 82 24.85 -28.04 -14.71
CA HIS A 82 24.09 -26.80 -14.89
C HIS A 82 22.67 -26.94 -14.37
N MET A 83 22.01 -28.10 -14.55
CA MET A 83 20.66 -28.29 -14.00
C MET A 83 20.67 -28.29 -12.46
N THR A 84 21.67 -28.93 -11.84
CA THR A 84 21.87 -28.86 -10.38
C THR A 84 22.02 -27.40 -9.92
N ALA A 85 22.83 -26.60 -10.64
CA ALA A 85 23.02 -25.17 -10.32
C ALA A 85 21.75 -24.35 -10.51
N VAL A 86 20.94 -24.65 -11.54
CA VAL A 86 19.63 -24.02 -11.76
C VAL A 86 18.67 -24.38 -10.63
N ALA A 87 18.53 -25.65 -10.26
CA ALA A 87 17.67 -26.07 -9.16
C ALA A 87 18.02 -25.37 -7.83
N PHE A 88 19.32 -25.25 -7.54
CA PHE A 88 19.79 -24.48 -6.38
C PHE A 88 19.45 -22.99 -6.50
N HIS A 89 19.72 -22.36 -7.67
CA HIS A 89 19.42 -20.96 -7.90
C HIS A 89 17.93 -20.65 -7.70
N ILE A 90 17.03 -21.49 -8.23
CA ILE A 90 15.57 -21.31 -8.10
C ILE A 90 15.16 -21.31 -6.63
N ARG A 91 15.65 -22.24 -5.84
CA ARG A 91 15.22 -22.41 -4.44
C ARG A 91 15.82 -21.40 -3.47
N GLU A 92 17.03 -20.94 -3.73
CA GLU A 92 17.77 -20.13 -2.76
C GLU A 92 17.88 -18.65 -3.20
N THR A 93 17.90 -18.39 -4.51
CA THR A 93 18.24 -17.06 -5.03
C THR A 93 17.07 -16.38 -5.74
N TYR A 94 16.36 -17.12 -6.60
CA TYR A 94 15.26 -16.59 -7.38
C TYR A 94 14.06 -16.27 -6.46
N PRO A 95 13.56 -15.02 -6.43
CA PRO A 95 12.59 -14.60 -5.40
C PRO A 95 11.33 -15.45 -5.35
N ILE A 96 10.66 -15.62 -6.51
CA ILE A 96 9.42 -16.40 -6.60
C ILE A 96 9.69 -17.89 -6.31
N GLY A 97 10.83 -18.41 -6.77
CA GLY A 97 11.23 -19.79 -6.51
C GLY A 97 11.52 -20.03 -5.02
N ALA A 98 12.28 -19.13 -4.38
CA ALA A 98 12.58 -19.23 -2.95
C ALA A 98 11.31 -19.15 -2.08
N TYR A 99 10.30 -18.39 -2.51
CA TYR A 99 9.00 -18.31 -1.86
C TYR A 99 8.18 -19.59 -2.12
N ALA A 100 8.02 -20.00 -3.37
CA ALA A 100 6.99 -20.93 -3.78
C ALA A 100 7.44 -22.39 -3.90
N VAL A 101 8.71 -22.65 -4.25
CA VAL A 101 9.18 -24.01 -4.60
C VAL A 101 9.61 -24.78 -3.36
N GLU A 102 9.08 -25.98 -3.21
CA GLU A 102 9.51 -26.95 -2.20
C GLU A 102 10.70 -27.77 -2.70
N GLU A 103 10.55 -28.42 -3.87
CA GLU A 103 11.56 -29.28 -4.44
C GLU A 103 11.57 -29.21 -5.97
N ILE A 104 12.73 -29.37 -6.57
CA ILE A 104 12.92 -29.58 -8.01
C ILE A 104 13.66 -30.89 -8.20
N THR A 105 13.01 -31.83 -8.90
CA THR A 105 13.62 -33.10 -9.37
C THR A 105 13.72 -33.09 -10.89
N TYR A 106 14.69 -33.79 -11.43
CA TYR A 106 14.87 -33.89 -12.87
C TYR A 106 15.49 -35.23 -13.31
N GLU A 107 15.18 -35.61 -14.54
CA GLU A 107 15.75 -36.77 -15.19
C GLU A 107 16.34 -36.37 -16.55
N ILE A 108 17.60 -36.73 -16.78
CA ILE A 108 18.29 -36.49 -18.06
C ILE A 108 18.13 -37.73 -18.93
N GLY A 109 17.58 -37.55 -20.12
CA GLY A 109 17.28 -38.63 -21.03
C GLY A 109 17.07 -38.16 -22.46
N THR A 110 16.13 -38.79 -23.15
CA THR A 110 15.77 -38.39 -24.52
C THR A 110 14.26 -38.22 -24.64
N ASN A 111 13.84 -37.22 -25.40
CA ASN A 111 12.45 -37.09 -25.85
C ASN A 111 12.40 -37.15 -27.38
N SER A 112 11.67 -38.13 -27.93
CA SER A 112 11.58 -38.38 -29.37
C SER A 112 12.96 -38.54 -30.04
N GLY A 113 13.91 -39.20 -29.33
CA GLY A 113 15.26 -39.44 -29.81
C GLY A 113 16.24 -38.26 -29.73
N ARG A 114 15.85 -37.13 -29.08
CA ARG A 114 16.72 -35.98 -28.86
C ARG A 114 17.01 -35.82 -27.36
N PRO A 115 18.24 -35.41 -26.98
CA PRO A 115 18.59 -35.14 -25.59
C PRO A 115 17.63 -34.14 -24.95
N ALA A 116 17.10 -34.50 -23.77
CA ALA A 116 16.12 -33.70 -23.06
C ALA A 116 16.23 -33.89 -21.55
N ILE A 117 15.76 -32.92 -20.78
CA ILE A 117 15.59 -32.97 -19.32
C ILE A 117 14.08 -32.98 -19.05
N ALA A 118 13.60 -33.96 -18.33
CA ALA A 118 12.28 -33.96 -17.71
C ALA A 118 12.42 -33.31 -16.32
N VAL A 119 11.70 -32.22 -16.09
CA VAL A 119 11.74 -31.46 -14.83
C VAL A 119 10.41 -31.60 -14.12
N ASN A 120 10.41 -31.89 -12.81
CA ASN A 120 9.24 -31.87 -11.94
C ASN A 120 9.50 -30.90 -10.79
N ILE A 121 8.50 -30.05 -10.51
CA ILE A 121 8.57 -29.01 -9.48
C ILE A 121 7.41 -29.25 -8.52
N SER A 122 7.70 -29.41 -7.24
CA SER A 122 6.71 -29.39 -6.18
C SER A 122 6.71 -28.01 -5.50
N TYR A 123 5.51 -27.55 -5.11
CA TYR A 123 5.31 -26.19 -4.61
C TYR A 123 4.74 -26.22 -3.19
N ARG A 124 5.20 -25.29 -2.34
CA ARG A 124 4.59 -24.98 -1.03
C ARG A 124 3.33 -24.14 -1.18
N HIS A 125 3.28 -23.33 -2.24
CA HIS A 125 2.17 -22.44 -2.57
C HIS A 125 1.52 -22.86 -3.88
N SER A 126 0.20 -22.76 -3.93
CA SER A 126 -0.56 -23.10 -5.14
C SER A 126 -0.24 -22.12 -6.28
N ARG A 127 -0.48 -22.56 -7.51
CA ARG A 127 -0.38 -21.70 -8.70
C ARG A 127 -1.18 -20.40 -8.57
N ILE A 128 -2.36 -20.45 -7.93
CA ILE A 128 -3.20 -19.26 -7.71
C ILE A 128 -2.51 -18.27 -6.76
N GLU A 129 -1.83 -18.76 -5.73
CA GLU A 129 -1.07 -17.90 -4.80
C GLU A 129 0.14 -17.27 -5.48
N ILE A 130 0.88 -18.04 -6.29
CA ILE A 130 2.00 -17.53 -7.09
C ILE A 130 1.53 -16.40 -8.01
N GLN A 131 0.41 -16.58 -8.70
CA GLN A 131 -0.16 -15.58 -9.62
C GLN A 131 -0.74 -14.35 -8.93
N LYS A 132 -0.95 -14.40 -7.61
CA LYS A 132 -1.39 -13.23 -6.81
C LYS A 132 -0.23 -12.40 -6.28
N ILE A 133 1.01 -12.83 -6.46
CA ILE A 133 2.18 -12.02 -6.10
C ILE A 133 2.10 -10.69 -6.85
N ARG A 134 2.12 -9.59 -6.11
CA ARG A 134 2.11 -8.25 -6.69
C ARG A 134 3.55 -7.82 -6.96
N ASN A 135 3.85 -7.49 -8.21
CA ASN A 135 5.15 -6.94 -8.57
C ASN A 135 5.14 -5.43 -8.31
N VAL A 136 6.13 -4.95 -7.57
CA VAL A 136 6.33 -3.53 -7.23
C VAL A 136 7.81 -3.18 -7.37
N ASP A 137 8.11 -1.95 -7.77
CA ASP A 137 9.49 -1.56 -8.06
C ASP A 137 10.30 -1.30 -6.78
N THR A 138 9.71 -0.57 -5.82
CA THR A 138 10.40 -0.06 -4.63
C THR A 138 9.61 -0.29 -3.35
N ILE A 139 10.25 -0.03 -2.19
CA ILE A 139 9.57 -0.04 -0.88
C ILE A 139 8.43 0.98 -0.82
N ASP A 140 8.53 2.13 -1.48
CA ASP A 140 7.44 3.12 -1.47
C ASP A 140 6.21 2.62 -2.24
N HIS A 141 6.40 1.91 -3.36
CA HIS A 141 5.29 1.22 -4.03
C HIS A 141 4.73 0.07 -3.17
N ALA A 142 5.59 -0.62 -2.41
CA ALA A 142 5.16 -1.63 -1.46
C ALA A 142 4.27 -1.04 -0.35
N LYS A 143 4.58 0.15 0.19
CA LYS A 143 3.72 0.86 1.17
C LYS A 143 2.31 1.07 0.64
N THR A 144 2.17 1.46 -0.62
CA THR A 144 0.86 1.61 -1.27
C THR A 144 0.10 0.29 -1.33
N ALA A 145 0.77 -0.80 -1.74
CA ALA A 145 0.16 -2.13 -1.82
C ALA A 145 -0.23 -2.68 -0.43
N ILE A 146 0.56 -2.39 0.60
CA ILE A 146 0.26 -2.70 2.01
C ILE A 146 -0.96 -1.91 2.47
N GLY A 147 -1.02 -0.61 2.19
CA GLY A 147 -2.17 0.23 2.50
C GLY A 147 -3.47 -0.30 1.88
N ASP A 148 -3.44 -0.70 0.61
CA ASP A 148 -4.57 -1.35 -0.06
C ASP A 148 -5.01 -2.64 0.65
N ALA A 149 -4.05 -3.45 1.12
CA ALA A 149 -4.34 -4.68 1.83
C ALA A 149 -5.02 -4.41 3.19
N LEU A 150 -4.54 -3.42 3.94
CA LEU A 150 -5.12 -2.99 5.22
C LEU A 150 -6.53 -2.43 5.05
N LYS A 151 -6.74 -1.52 4.11
CA LYS A 151 -8.04 -0.97 3.75
C LYS A 151 -9.07 -2.05 3.41
N ASN A 152 -8.64 -3.10 2.72
CA ASN A 152 -9.50 -4.22 2.32
C ASN A 152 -9.56 -5.34 3.37
N LEU A 153 -8.98 -5.16 4.55
CA LEU A 153 -8.91 -6.16 5.62
C LEU A 153 -8.43 -7.52 5.12
N GLN A 154 -7.37 -7.53 4.30
CA GLN A 154 -6.75 -8.74 3.82
C GLN A 154 -5.98 -9.42 4.97
N ALA A 155 -5.95 -10.74 4.98
CA ALA A 155 -5.17 -11.49 5.98
C ALA A 155 -3.69 -11.61 5.60
N ASN A 156 -3.36 -11.42 4.33
CA ASN A 156 -1.99 -11.43 3.84
C ASN A 156 -1.83 -10.61 2.57
N VAL A 157 -0.59 -10.23 2.28
CA VAL A 157 -0.17 -9.70 0.99
C VAL A 157 1.22 -10.25 0.66
N VAL A 158 1.43 -10.63 -0.60
CA VAL A 158 2.73 -11.09 -1.10
C VAL A 158 3.18 -10.15 -2.20
N LEU A 159 4.37 -9.59 -2.03
CA LEU A 159 4.95 -8.59 -2.92
C LEU A 159 6.28 -9.09 -3.47
N GLU A 160 6.51 -9.00 -4.77
CA GLU A 160 7.84 -9.08 -5.35
C GLU A 160 8.36 -7.65 -5.53
N ILE A 161 9.38 -7.28 -4.75
CA ILE A 161 9.98 -5.94 -4.74
C ILE A 161 11.28 -6.01 -5.56
N GLN A 162 11.33 -5.29 -6.69
CA GLN A 162 12.45 -5.36 -7.63
C GLN A 162 13.72 -4.69 -7.10
N GLU A 163 13.57 -3.54 -6.46
CA GLU A 163 14.65 -2.79 -5.81
C GLU A 163 14.47 -2.86 -4.28
N TYR A 164 14.59 -4.09 -3.74
CA TYR A 164 14.38 -4.33 -2.31
C TYR A 164 15.45 -3.63 -1.47
N GLN A 165 15.00 -2.91 -0.48
CA GLN A 165 15.79 -2.39 0.63
C GLN A 165 15.23 -2.93 1.95
N GLU A 166 16.10 -3.15 2.91
CA GLU A 166 15.68 -3.59 4.24
C GLU A 166 14.76 -2.54 4.88
N ALA A 167 13.61 -3.00 5.36
CA ALA A 167 12.58 -2.13 5.93
C ALA A 167 11.87 -2.81 7.09
N ASP A 168 11.44 -2.03 8.06
CA ASP A 168 10.56 -2.48 9.13
C ASP A 168 9.09 -2.42 8.65
N PHE A 169 8.59 -3.58 8.24
CA PHE A 169 7.22 -3.68 7.73
C PHE A 169 6.17 -3.49 8.83
N SER A 170 6.49 -3.78 10.09
CA SER A 170 5.59 -3.47 11.21
C SER A 170 5.43 -1.97 11.37
N GLN A 171 6.54 -1.21 11.31
CA GLN A 171 6.51 0.23 11.36
C GLN A 171 5.76 0.84 10.17
N ILE A 172 5.95 0.30 8.95
CA ILE A 172 5.19 0.74 7.75
C ILE A 172 3.68 0.59 7.96
N VAL A 173 3.24 -0.53 8.56
CA VAL A 173 1.82 -0.77 8.85
C VAL A 173 1.30 0.19 9.92
N GLU A 174 2.07 0.42 10.98
CA GLU A 174 1.72 1.38 12.04
C GLU A 174 1.61 2.80 11.50
N ASP A 175 2.59 3.24 10.72
CA ASP A 175 2.60 4.57 10.09
C ASP A 175 1.42 4.76 9.14
N TYR A 176 1.09 3.72 8.36
CA TYR A 176 -0.09 3.77 7.48
C TYR A 176 -1.39 3.86 8.27
N ALA A 177 -1.54 3.05 9.32
CA ALA A 177 -2.72 3.06 10.17
C ALA A 177 -2.90 4.41 10.89
N GLU A 178 -1.82 5.02 11.35
CA GLU A 178 -1.84 6.35 11.97
C GLU A 178 -2.19 7.45 10.96
N ALA A 179 -1.63 7.36 9.75
CA ALA A 179 -1.92 8.34 8.70
C ALA A 179 -3.34 8.21 8.12
N ASN A 180 -3.99 7.04 8.25
CA ASN A 180 -5.28 6.75 7.62
C ASN A 180 -6.30 6.17 8.62
N PRO A 181 -6.64 6.90 9.69
CA PRO A 181 -7.54 6.43 10.74
C PRO A 181 -8.98 6.19 10.24
N GLU A 182 -9.34 6.81 9.12
CA GLU A 182 -10.61 6.59 8.43
C GLU A 182 -10.68 5.25 7.68
N GLN A 183 -9.53 4.60 7.46
CA GLN A 183 -9.45 3.35 6.69
C GLN A 183 -9.05 2.16 7.55
N VAL A 184 -8.31 2.38 8.64
CA VAL A 184 -7.74 1.32 9.48
C VAL A 184 -8.28 1.40 10.90
N MET A 185 -9.25 0.54 11.21
CA MET A 185 -9.89 0.50 12.51
C MET A 185 -9.03 -0.16 13.59
N GLU A 186 -8.23 -1.13 13.20
CA GLU A 186 -7.30 -1.87 14.06
C GLU A 186 -5.98 -2.06 13.33
N THR A 187 -4.88 -1.68 13.96
CA THR A 187 -3.53 -2.01 13.47
C THR A 187 -3.28 -3.50 13.73
N PRO A 188 -3.15 -4.33 12.68
CA PRO A 188 -2.94 -5.76 12.88
C PRO A 188 -1.53 -6.06 13.39
N HIS A 189 -1.37 -7.19 14.08
CA HIS A 189 -0.05 -7.75 14.28
C HIS A 189 0.51 -8.25 12.94
N VAL A 190 1.76 -7.88 12.63
CA VAL A 190 2.42 -8.16 11.36
C VAL A 190 3.52 -9.19 11.55
N VAL A 191 3.49 -10.24 10.73
CA VAL A 191 4.62 -11.16 10.56
C VAL A 191 5.10 -11.01 9.14
N SER A 192 6.40 -10.75 8.96
CA SER A 192 7.04 -10.62 7.66
C SER A 192 8.01 -11.76 7.41
N ALA A 193 8.03 -12.28 6.17
CA ALA A 193 9.04 -13.21 5.69
C ALA A 193 9.59 -12.72 4.36
N VAL A 194 10.91 -12.83 4.18
CA VAL A 194 11.61 -12.34 2.98
C VAL A 194 12.32 -13.51 2.31
N TYR A 195 12.07 -13.68 1.01
CA TYR A 195 12.55 -14.79 0.22
C TYR A 195 13.44 -14.34 -0.94
N GLY A 196 14.41 -15.18 -1.29
CA GLY A 196 15.41 -14.92 -2.33
C GLY A 196 16.60 -14.11 -1.81
N THR A 197 17.57 -13.93 -2.69
CA THR A 197 18.81 -13.18 -2.42
C THR A 197 19.18 -12.31 -3.61
N GLY A 198 19.49 -11.08 -3.48
CA GLY A 198 19.74 -10.17 -4.61
C GLY A 198 18.95 -8.89 -4.47
N ASN A 199 18.81 -8.13 -5.55
CA ASN A 199 18.07 -6.87 -5.54
C ASN A 199 16.56 -7.09 -5.47
N ALA A 200 16.06 -8.10 -6.19
CA ALA A 200 14.65 -8.47 -6.12
C ALA A 200 14.41 -9.47 -4.98
N ARG A 201 13.32 -9.29 -4.23
CA ARG A 201 12.89 -10.17 -3.13
C ARG A 201 11.39 -10.37 -3.17
N VAL A 202 10.94 -11.54 -2.74
CA VAL A 202 9.53 -11.72 -2.38
C VAL A 202 9.39 -11.47 -0.88
N VAL A 203 8.44 -10.62 -0.52
CA VAL A 203 8.07 -10.32 0.85
C VAL A 203 6.65 -10.78 1.08
N GLU A 204 6.45 -11.69 2.04
CA GLU A 204 5.14 -12.12 2.49
C GLU A 204 4.83 -11.45 3.82
N LEU A 205 3.71 -10.73 3.89
CA LEU A 205 3.19 -10.12 5.11
C LEU A 205 1.90 -10.82 5.50
N THR A 206 1.85 -11.30 6.73
CA THR A 206 0.64 -11.87 7.33
C THR A 206 0.11 -10.91 8.38
N PHE A 207 -1.17 -10.57 8.27
CA PHE A 207 -1.90 -9.66 9.17
C PHE A 207 -2.82 -10.45 10.08
N THR A 208 -2.63 -10.30 11.39
CA THR A 208 -3.50 -10.90 12.40
C THR A 208 -4.25 -9.82 13.15
N TYR A 209 -5.57 -9.80 12.97
CA TYR A 209 -6.49 -8.88 13.66
C TYR A 209 -7.08 -9.57 14.89
N GLN A 210 -7.32 -8.81 15.96
CA GLN A 210 -8.00 -9.29 17.17
C GLN A 210 -9.53 -9.34 16.95
N ASN A 211 -10.05 -8.36 16.20
CA ASN A 211 -11.46 -8.29 15.88
C ASN A 211 -11.78 -9.05 14.57
N SER A 212 -13.01 -9.54 14.48
CA SER A 212 -13.48 -10.17 13.24
C SER A 212 -13.58 -9.15 12.10
N ARG A 213 -13.46 -9.63 10.88
CA ARG A 213 -13.61 -8.79 9.67
C ARG A 213 -14.95 -8.05 9.63
N ASP A 214 -16.04 -8.70 10.06
CA ASP A 214 -17.38 -8.09 10.07
C ASP A 214 -17.47 -7.01 11.14
N SER A 215 -16.84 -7.21 12.31
CA SER A 215 -16.75 -6.17 13.34
C SER A 215 -15.97 -4.95 12.82
N LEU A 216 -14.81 -5.18 12.19
CA LEU A 216 -13.99 -4.09 11.63
C LEU A 216 -14.72 -3.32 10.54
N ARG A 217 -15.51 -3.97 9.70
CA ARG A 217 -16.34 -3.30 8.69
C ARG A 217 -17.43 -2.44 9.35
N THR A 218 -18.13 -2.99 10.36
CA THR A 218 -19.13 -2.22 11.10
C THR A 218 -18.54 -0.98 11.78
N MET A 219 -17.29 -1.08 12.26
CA MET A 219 -16.56 0.05 12.81
C MET A 219 -16.24 1.07 11.72
N GLN A 220 -15.79 0.62 10.55
CA GLN A 220 -15.47 1.46 9.42
C GLN A 220 -16.68 2.23 8.92
N ASP A 221 -17.84 1.59 8.77
CA ASP A 221 -19.09 2.25 8.36
C ASP A 221 -19.44 3.42 9.30
N ARG A 222 -19.24 3.27 10.60
CA ARG A 222 -19.48 4.35 11.60
C ARG A 222 -18.47 5.49 11.46
N VAL A 223 -17.21 5.17 11.18
CA VAL A 223 -16.15 6.17 10.98
C VAL A 223 -16.39 6.94 9.69
N ASP A 224 -16.82 6.26 8.63
CA ASP A 224 -17.19 6.91 7.36
C ASP A 224 -18.30 7.94 7.58
N ASP A 225 -19.36 7.61 8.36
CA ASP A 225 -20.44 8.54 8.71
C ASP A 225 -19.93 9.80 9.46
N ILE A 226 -18.91 9.64 10.32
CA ILE A 226 -18.31 10.78 11.06
C ILE A 226 -17.51 11.67 10.10
N PHE A 227 -16.70 11.07 9.21
CA PHE A 227 -15.93 11.82 8.23
C PHE A 227 -16.82 12.51 7.19
N ASP A 228 -17.89 11.86 6.75
CA ASP A 228 -18.91 12.48 5.88
C ASP A 228 -19.58 13.68 6.59
N SER A 229 -19.89 13.54 7.88
CA SER A 229 -20.45 14.63 8.68
C SER A 229 -19.44 15.78 8.82
N ALA A 230 -18.15 15.50 9.01
CA ALA A 230 -17.11 16.51 9.06
C ALA A 230 -16.97 17.25 7.72
N ALA A 231 -17.04 16.51 6.60
CA ALA A 231 -17.00 17.11 5.26
C ALA A 231 -18.18 18.05 5.00
N LEU A 232 -19.40 17.69 5.48
CA LEU A 232 -20.59 18.55 5.38
C LEU A 232 -20.53 19.77 6.30
N TYR A 233 -19.77 19.70 7.40
CA TYR A 233 -19.59 20.81 8.32
C TYR A 233 -18.68 21.90 7.75
N VAL A 234 -17.84 21.56 6.77
CA VAL A 234 -16.91 22.46 6.10
C VAL A 234 -17.59 23.11 4.88
N SER A 235 -17.66 24.43 4.86
CA SER A 235 -18.22 25.15 3.71
C SER A 235 -17.31 25.04 2.49
N SER A 236 -17.89 24.75 1.32
CA SER A 236 -17.15 24.54 0.07
C SER A 236 -16.35 25.76 -0.38
N ASP A 237 -16.86 26.96 -0.08
CA ASP A 237 -16.30 28.28 -0.43
C ASP A 237 -15.47 28.90 0.68
N ALA A 238 -15.27 28.18 1.80
CA ALA A 238 -14.47 28.66 2.92
C ALA A 238 -12.98 28.75 2.54
N SER A 239 -12.30 29.79 3.06
CA SER A 239 -10.84 29.88 2.99
C SER A 239 -10.17 28.76 3.80
N GLU A 240 -8.88 28.47 3.55
CA GLU A 240 -8.12 27.46 4.31
C GLU A 240 -8.25 27.67 5.82
N ASN A 241 -8.07 28.91 6.28
CA ASN A 241 -8.20 29.24 7.71
C ASN A 241 -9.62 28.98 8.26
N GLN A 242 -10.64 29.26 7.47
CA GLN A 242 -12.03 28.98 7.88
C GLN A 242 -12.29 27.48 7.95
N LYS A 243 -11.80 26.71 6.97
CA LYS A 243 -11.91 25.24 6.98
C LYS A 243 -11.19 24.63 8.19
N LEU A 244 -9.97 25.06 8.48
CA LEU A 244 -9.21 24.63 9.66
C LEU A 244 -9.99 24.88 10.96
N ASN A 245 -10.55 26.09 11.11
CA ASN A 245 -11.36 26.44 12.28
C ASN A 245 -12.69 25.65 12.34
N GLN A 246 -13.35 25.39 11.21
CA GLN A 246 -14.57 24.59 11.17
C GLN A 246 -14.29 23.15 11.59
N LEU A 247 -13.22 22.51 11.11
CA LEU A 247 -12.82 21.17 11.52
C LEU A 247 -12.43 21.10 13.01
N TYR A 248 -11.73 22.13 13.51
CA TYR A 248 -11.50 22.27 14.94
C TYR A 248 -12.80 22.31 15.73
N GLY A 249 -13.75 23.15 15.33
CA GLY A 249 -15.08 23.25 15.96
C GLY A 249 -15.82 21.91 15.95
N PHE A 250 -15.81 21.22 14.82
CA PHE A 250 -16.41 19.88 14.68
C PHE A 250 -15.87 18.88 15.70
N LEU A 251 -14.54 18.88 15.92
CA LEU A 251 -13.90 17.99 16.91
C LEU A 251 -14.28 18.38 18.33
N MET A 252 -14.18 19.66 18.68
CA MET A 252 -14.41 20.14 20.05
C MET A 252 -15.88 20.05 20.49
N GLU A 253 -16.82 20.05 19.54
CA GLU A 253 -18.25 19.87 19.83
C GLU A 253 -18.65 18.40 20.08
N ARG A 254 -17.87 17.43 19.63
CA ARG A 254 -18.26 16.03 19.60
C ARG A 254 -17.43 15.08 20.44
N PHE A 255 -16.20 15.50 20.78
CA PHE A 255 -15.23 14.59 21.39
C PHE A 255 -14.61 15.20 22.63
N ASP A 256 -14.32 14.34 23.60
CA ASP A 256 -13.71 14.71 24.87
C ASP A 256 -12.30 14.14 25.03
N TYR A 257 -11.44 14.89 25.74
CA TYR A 257 -10.08 14.41 26.04
C TYR A 257 -10.07 13.37 27.16
N THR A 258 -9.30 12.30 26.97
CA THR A 258 -8.93 11.32 27.99
C THR A 258 -7.52 10.81 27.74
N GLN A 259 -6.85 10.32 28.76
CA GLN A 259 -5.56 9.62 28.60
C GLN A 259 -5.73 8.12 28.28
N GLU A 260 -6.94 7.59 28.42
CA GLU A 260 -7.23 6.19 28.13
C GLU A 260 -7.58 5.99 26.66
N THR A 261 -6.90 5.05 26.01
CA THR A 261 -7.16 4.67 24.62
C THR A 261 -7.55 3.20 24.54
N SER A 262 -8.38 2.85 23.56
CA SER A 262 -8.75 1.45 23.27
C SER A 262 -7.90 0.90 22.09
N ILE A 263 -8.46 0.12 21.20
CA ILE A 263 -7.79 -0.62 20.10
C ILE A 263 -6.73 0.23 19.36
N THR A 264 -7.10 1.44 18.93
CA THR A 264 -6.19 2.49 18.48
C THR A 264 -6.61 3.83 19.08
N PRO A 265 -5.70 4.83 19.20
CA PRO A 265 -6.08 6.16 19.65
C PRO A 265 -7.23 6.76 18.84
N ALA A 266 -7.13 6.72 17.51
CA ALA A 266 -8.17 7.24 16.62
C ALA A 266 -9.49 6.47 16.77
N TYR A 267 -9.46 5.15 16.91
CA TYR A 267 -10.66 4.35 17.16
C TYR A 267 -11.36 4.74 18.47
N SER A 268 -10.61 4.96 19.55
CA SER A 268 -11.17 5.43 20.81
C SER A 268 -11.93 6.74 20.63
N LEU A 269 -11.33 7.71 19.97
CA LEU A 269 -11.97 9.00 19.70
C LEU A 269 -13.22 8.84 18.82
N LEU A 270 -13.10 8.18 17.68
CA LEU A 270 -14.17 8.11 16.68
C LEU A 270 -15.36 7.23 17.13
N ASN A 271 -15.13 6.13 17.84
CA ASN A 271 -16.18 5.20 18.23
C ASN A 271 -16.67 5.38 19.66
N HIS A 272 -15.86 5.92 20.56
CA HIS A 272 -16.22 6.11 21.96
C HIS A 272 -16.37 7.58 22.36
N GLY A 273 -16.01 8.51 21.49
CA GLY A 273 -16.12 9.94 21.73
C GLY A 273 -15.02 10.52 22.62
N VAL A 274 -14.01 9.73 23.00
CA VAL A 274 -12.95 10.13 23.90
C VAL A 274 -11.57 9.70 23.39
N GLY A 275 -10.56 10.54 23.57
CA GLY A 275 -9.21 10.24 23.11
C GLY A 275 -8.13 11.12 23.71
N ASP A 276 -6.88 10.70 23.53
CA ASP A 276 -5.68 11.44 23.93
C ASP A 276 -5.23 12.45 22.88
N SER A 277 -4.12 13.14 23.12
CA SER A 277 -3.57 14.13 22.17
C SER A 277 -3.25 13.53 20.81
N ARG A 278 -2.78 12.27 20.78
CA ARG A 278 -2.48 11.54 19.54
C ARG A 278 -3.75 11.27 18.74
N ALA A 279 -4.83 10.84 19.40
CA ALA A 279 -6.10 10.59 18.74
C ALA A 279 -6.66 11.85 18.08
N PHE A 280 -6.66 12.97 18.79
CA PHE A 280 -7.10 14.27 18.27
C PHE A 280 -6.25 14.71 17.09
N ALA A 281 -4.92 14.66 17.21
CA ALA A 281 -4.01 15.09 16.15
C ALA A 281 -4.15 14.25 14.87
N VAL A 282 -4.25 12.92 15.01
CA VAL A 282 -4.39 12.00 13.89
C VAL A 282 -5.72 12.19 13.17
N VAL A 283 -6.84 12.31 13.91
CA VAL A 283 -8.17 12.51 13.33
C VAL A 283 -8.29 13.89 12.68
N TYR A 284 -7.76 14.93 13.33
CA TYR A 284 -7.73 16.27 12.75
C TYR A 284 -6.95 16.32 11.43
N ALA A 285 -5.77 15.68 11.38
CA ALA A 285 -4.97 15.61 10.16
C ALA A 285 -5.71 14.89 9.02
N ALA A 286 -6.40 13.78 9.32
CA ALA A 286 -7.17 13.04 8.33
C ALA A 286 -8.36 13.86 7.81
N MET A 287 -9.09 14.57 8.66
CA MET A 287 -10.18 15.46 8.26
C MET A 287 -9.67 16.66 7.45
N CYS A 288 -8.52 17.25 7.81
CA CYS A 288 -7.87 18.29 7.02
C CYS A 288 -7.53 17.80 5.62
N ARG A 289 -6.92 16.61 5.50
CA ARG A 289 -6.59 16.00 4.21
C ARG A 289 -7.85 15.77 3.34
N GLN A 290 -8.95 15.28 3.93
CA GLN A 290 -10.23 15.14 3.23
C GLN A 290 -10.77 16.48 2.72
N ALA A 291 -10.56 17.57 3.48
CA ALA A 291 -10.95 18.93 3.09
C ALA A 291 -9.97 19.60 2.10
N GLY A 292 -8.92 18.90 1.65
CA GLY A 292 -7.91 19.38 0.73
C GLY A 292 -6.88 20.32 1.38
N LEU A 293 -6.68 20.19 2.70
CA LEU A 293 -5.73 20.99 3.49
C LEU A 293 -4.49 20.13 3.83
N GLU A 294 -3.32 20.74 3.79
CA GLU A 294 -2.09 20.12 4.25
C GLU A 294 -2.00 20.20 5.78
N CYS A 295 -1.86 19.04 6.41
CA CYS A 295 -1.79 18.90 7.85
C CYS A 295 -0.86 17.74 8.22
N LEU A 296 0.21 18.05 8.95
CA LEU A 296 1.19 17.10 9.44
C LEU A 296 0.88 16.74 10.90
N ILE A 297 1.26 15.53 11.30
CA ILE A 297 1.19 15.05 12.68
C ILE A 297 2.58 15.26 13.29
N VAL A 298 2.68 16.06 14.34
CA VAL A 298 3.92 16.34 15.06
C VAL A 298 3.97 15.53 16.35
N LYS A 299 5.00 14.71 16.49
CA LYS A 299 5.26 13.92 17.70
C LYS A 299 6.37 14.57 18.52
N GLY A 300 6.14 14.71 19.82
CA GLY A 300 7.11 15.33 20.71
C GLY A 300 6.69 15.26 22.16
N THR A 301 7.06 16.28 22.95
CA THR A 301 6.65 16.41 24.34
C THR A 301 6.04 17.80 24.59
N ARG A 302 5.13 17.87 25.55
CA ARG A 302 4.60 19.12 26.11
C ARG A 302 4.83 19.11 27.61
N MET A 303 5.53 20.10 28.15
CA MET A 303 5.92 20.16 29.56
C MET A 303 6.65 18.89 30.07
N GLY A 304 7.38 18.22 29.16
CA GLY A 304 8.14 16.99 29.45
C GLY A 304 7.34 15.69 29.31
N GLU A 305 6.02 15.75 29.07
CA GLU A 305 5.18 14.57 28.85
C GLU A 305 4.99 14.30 27.35
N PRO A 306 4.92 13.05 26.88
CA PRO A 306 4.64 12.71 25.48
C PRO A 306 3.38 13.40 24.99
N TRP A 307 3.45 14.08 23.86
CA TRP A 307 2.34 14.84 23.29
C TRP A 307 2.39 14.83 21.78
N THR A 308 1.22 14.84 21.16
CA THR A 308 1.07 14.89 19.71
C THR A 308 0.14 16.03 19.33
N TRP A 309 0.53 16.81 18.33
CA TRP A 309 -0.24 17.93 17.79
C TRP A 309 -0.09 18.02 16.29
N ASN A 310 -0.57 19.07 15.66
CA ASN A 310 -0.53 19.23 14.22
C ASN A 310 0.32 20.42 13.79
N MET A 311 0.78 20.36 12.55
CA MET A 311 1.33 21.48 11.82
C MET A 311 0.54 21.61 10.51
N VAL A 312 -0.07 22.77 10.27
CA VAL A 312 -0.95 23.04 9.13
C VAL A 312 -0.34 24.05 8.20
N GLN A 313 -0.56 23.88 6.90
CA GLN A 313 -0.26 24.92 5.92
C GLN A 313 -1.47 25.85 5.78
N ASN A 314 -1.24 27.15 5.82
CA ASN A 314 -2.25 28.17 5.60
C ASN A 314 -1.66 29.36 4.82
N ASN A 315 -2.17 29.59 3.61
CA ASN A 315 -1.66 30.60 2.68
C ASN A 315 -0.14 30.49 2.41
N GLY A 316 0.36 29.26 2.26
CA GLY A 316 1.77 28.98 1.96
C GLY A 316 2.71 28.97 3.17
N ASN A 317 2.26 29.33 4.36
CA ASN A 317 3.05 29.28 5.61
C ASN A 317 2.60 28.11 6.48
N TYR A 318 3.53 27.54 7.26
CA TYR A 318 3.22 26.50 8.25
C TYR A 318 3.00 27.12 9.63
N TYR A 319 2.08 26.51 10.39
CA TYR A 319 1.73 26.90 11.75
C TYR A 319 1.48 25.66 12.60
N HIS A 320 1.89 25.69 13.83
CA HIS A 320 1.47 24.70 14.80
C HIS A 320 0.02 24.90 15.21
N VAL A 321 -0.70 23.79 15.35
CA VAL A 321 -2.08 23.73 15.88
C VAL A 321 -2.15 22.60 16.89
N ASP A 322 -2.34 22.94 18.16
CA ASP A 322 -2.73 21.98 19.18
C ASP A 322 -4.21 22.18 19.49
N VAL A 323 -5.05 21.30 18.98
CA VAL A 323 -6.51 21.42 19.12
C VAL A 323 -6.97 21.39 20.58
N LEU A 324 -6.26 20.64 21.45
CA LEU A 324 -6.57 20.53 22.86
C LEU A 324 -6.13 21.78 23.64
N SER A 325 -4.98 22.36 23.31
CA SER A 325 -4.52 23.62 23.89
C SER A 325 -5.42 24.78 23.50
N SER A 326 -5.78 24.85 22.21
CA SER A 326 -6.69 25.86 21.67
C SER A 326 -8.06 25.84 22.40
N SER A 327 -8.55 24.69 22.80
CA SER A 327 -9.82 24.59 23.53
C SER A 327 -9.76 25.23 24.93
N VAL A 328 -8.63 25.12 25.60
CA VAL A 328 -8.40 25.76 26.91
C VAL A 328 -8.28 27.26 26.79
N GLU A 329 -7.70 27.75 25.70
CA GLU A 329 -7.51 29.20 25.42
C GLU A 329 -8.76 29.86 24.83
N GLY A 330 -9.81 29.10 24.55
CA GLY A 330 -11.12 29.60 24.17
C GLY A 330 -11.33 29.80 22.66
N GLY A 331 -10.60 29.11 21.81
CA GLY A 331 -10.80 29.12 20.36
C GLY A 331 -9.70 28.47 19.55
N PHE A 332 -9.86 28.46 18.24
CA PHE A 332 -8.86 27.95 17.30
C PHE A 332 -7.66 28.91 17.22
N ASN A 333 -6.48 28.40 17.58
CA ASN A 333 -5.23 29.16 17.56
C ASN A 333 -4.18 28.47 16.68
N LYS A 334 -3.36 29.29 16.06
CA LYS A 334 -2.17 28.90 15.27
C LYS A 334 -0.95 29.57 15.90
N TYR A 335 0.14 28.81 15.99
CA TYR A 335 1.35 29.26 16.66
C TYR A 335 2.57 29.17 15.75
N LEU A 336 3.51 30.07 15.91
CA LEU A 336 4.84 29.99 15.33
C LEU A 336 5.78 29.16 16.23
N ASP A 337 6.96 28.78 15.70
CA ASP A 337 7.93 27.99 16.45
C ASP A 337 8.34 28.66 17.80
N ASP A 338 8.50 29.97 17.81
CA ASP A 338 8.88 30.75 18.98
C ASP A 338 7.74 30.96 20.01
N GLU A 339 6.49 30.69 19.59
CA GLU A 339 5.31 30.74 20.45
C GLU A 339 5.01 29.39 21.13
N MET A 340 5.70 28.28 20.72
CA MET A 340 5.51 26.92 21.23
C MET A 340 6.26 26.68 22.57
N GLY A 341 6.10 27.58 23.53
CA GLY A 341 6.73 27.45 24.85
C GLY A 341 6.32 26.15 25.57
N GLY A 342 7.30 25.35 26.00
CA GLY A 342 7.07 24.08 26.70
C GLY A 342 6.86 22.87 25.80
N TYR A 343 6.87 23.04 24.46
CA TYR A 343 6.88 21.96 23.51
C TYR A 343 8.30 21.65 23.03
N VAL A 344 8.59 20.38 22.76
CA VAL A 344 9.86 19.92 22.18
C VAL A 344 9.57 18.88 21.12
N TRP A 345 10.16 19.05 19.92
CA TRP A 345 10.03 18.12 18.81
C TRP A 345 11.34 18.05 18.02
N ASP A 346 11.44 17.18 17.04
CA ASP A 346 12.56 17.15 16.10
C ASP A 346 12.37 18.23 15.02
N TYR A 347 13.03 19.36 15.21
CA TYR A 347 12.96 20.50 14.27
C TYR A 347 13.43 20.16 12.85
N SER A 348 14.24 19.12 12.69
CA SER A 348 14.74 18.71 11.36
C SER A 348 13.74 17.88 10.55
N ALA A 349 12.73 17.31 11.23
CA ALA A 349 11.74 16.44 10.62
C ALA A 349 10.52 17.19 10.05
N TYR A 350 10.38 18.49 10.36
CA TYR A 350 9.19 19.28 10.01
C TYR A 350 9.56 20.62 9.38
N PRO A 351 8.64 21.22 8.59
CA PRO A 351 8.80 22.59 8.10
C PRO A 351 8.94 23.60 9.23
N VAL A 352 9.64 24.70 8.97
CA VAL A 352 9.77 25.82 9.91
C VAL A 352 8.46 26.62 9.92
N CYS A 353 7.94 26.94 11.12
CA CYS A 353 6.80 27.81 11.31
C CYS A 353 7.28 29.23 11.64
N ASP A 354 7.54 30.00 10.60
CA ASP A 354 7.86 31.46 10.74
C ASP A 354 6.93 32.32 9.87
N THR A 355 6.95 33.62 10.07
CA THR A 355 6.10 34.57 9.31
C THR A 355 6.65 34.92 7.93
N VAL A 356 7.82 34.41 7.56
CA VAL A 356 8.50 34.77 6.31
C VAL A 356 8.26 33.69 5.24
N TYR A 357 7.16 33.83 4.51
CA TYR A 357 7.01 33.11 3.25
C TYR A 357 8.05 33.64 2.26
N ILE A 358 9.08 32.81 1.97
CA ILE A 358 9.99 33.06 0.86
C ILE A 358 9.44 32.19 -0.29
N PRO A 359 8.76 32.79 -1.30
CA PRO A 359 8.30 32.05 -2.44
C PRO A 359 9.50 31.32 -3.10
N PRO A 360 9.31 30.11 -3.66
CA PRO A 360 10.35 29.47 -4.45
C PRO A 360 10.85 30.47 -5.49
N VAL A 361 12.17 30.69 -5.54
CA VAL A 361 12.78 31.53 -6.58
C VAL A 361 12.51 30.80 -7.89
N GLU A 362 11.53 31.28 -8.67
CA GLU A 362 11.41 30.91 -10.07
C GLU A 362 12.77 31.22 -10.69
N GLN A 363 13.51 30.18 -11.08
CA GLN A 363 14.68 30.32 -11.92
C GLN A 363 14.19 30.93 -13.23
N TYR A 364 14.20 32.25 -13.31
CA TYR A 364 14.10 32.92 -14.59
C TYR A 364 15.28 32.41 -15.42
N ALA A 365 14.99 31.58 -16.40
CA ALA A 365 15.92 31.23 -17.43
C ALA A 365 16.48 32.56 -17.97
N GLN A 366 17.75 32.82 -17.73
CA GLN A 366 18.45 33.93 -18.36
C GLN A 366 18.41 33.63 -19.87
N THR A 367 17.49 34.28 -20.56
CA THR A 367 17.52 34.42 -22.00
C THR A 367 18.78 35.24 -22.29
N GLU A 368 19.85 34.54 -22.66
CA GLU A 368 21.02 35.19 -23.27
C GLU A 368 20.52 35.95 -24.49
N THR A 369 20.52 37.26 -24.38
CA THR A 369 20.36 38.15 -25.52
C THR A 369 21.64 38.02 -26.36
N PRO A 370 21.57 37.78 -27.68
CA PRO A 370 22.77 37.77 -28.51
C PRO A 370 23.40 39.16 -28.51
N GLU A 371 24.67 39.24 -28.12
CA GLU A 371 25.49 40.44 -28.30
C GLU A 371 25.56 40.78 -29.79
N GLU A 372 24.93 41.88 -30.17
CA GLU A 372 25.09 42.55 -31.47
C GLU A 372 26.47 43.16 -31.50
N THR A 373 27.41 42.55 -32.28
CA THR A 373 28.73 43.07 -32.55
C THR A 373 28.61 44.37 -33.36
N ALA A 374 28.65 45.48 -32.66
CA ALA A 374 28.82 46.81 -33.29
C ALA A 374 30.29 47.01 -33.66
N GLU A 375 30.56 46.97 -34.95
CA GLU A 375 31.82 47.27 -35.61
C GLU A 375 32.03 48.81 -35.49
N THR A 376 32.90 49.22 -34.58
CA THR A 376 33.28 50.64 -34.43
C THR A 376 34.42 50.97 -35.38
N THR A 377 34.11 51.60 -36.51
CA THR A 377 35.08 52.28 -37.38
C THR A 377 35.55 53.58 -36.71
N LEU A 378 36.84 53.63 -36.43
CA LEU A 378 37.55 54.83 -35.98
C LEU A 378 37.68 55.85 -37.14
N PRO A 379 37.47 57.15 -36.93
CA PRO A 379 37.84 58.18 -37.90
C PRO A 379 39.31 58.53 -37.75
N GLU A 380 39.98 58.67 -38.87
CA GLU A 380 41.35 59.16 -39.05
C GLU A 380 41.49 60.58 -38.48
N GLU A 381 42.51 60.78 -37.67
CA GLU A 381 43.00 62.12 -37.29
C GLU A 381 43.76 62.74 -38.40
N THR A 382 43.27 63.81 -38.93
CA THR A 382 44.01 64.74 -39.78
C THR A 382 44.76 65.72 -38.89
N THR A 383 46.08 65.62 -38.92
CA THR A 383 46.98 66.61 -38.38
C THR A 383 46.97 67.83 -39.26
N GLU A 384 46.67 69.00 -38.76
CA GLU A 384 47.05 70.27 -39.30
C GLU A 384 47.74 71.13 -38.27
N ASN A 385 49.03 71.43 -38.60
CA ASN A 385 49.88 72.44 -37.95
C ASN A 385 49.27 73.83 -38.04
N LEU A 386 49.56 74.65 -37.10
CA LEU A 386 50.17 75.93 -37.28
C LEU A 386 50.20 76.81 -35.96
N GLU A 387 51.40 77.19 -35.68
CA GLU A 387 51.99 78.29 -34.93
C GLU A 387 51.87 78.36 -33.44
#